data_fc22263ce8aa8338e4bcec784001e1de
#
_entry.id   fc22263ce8aa8338e4bcec784001e1de
#
_cell.length_a   1.000
_cell.length_b   1.000
_cell.length_c   1.000
_cell.angle_alpha   90.00
_cell.angle_beta   90.00
_cell.angle_gamma   90.00
#
_symmetry.space_group_name_H-M   'P 1'
#
loop_
_entity.id
_entity.type
_entity.pdbx_description
1 polymer ?
#
loop_
_entity_poly.entity_id
_entity_poly.type
_entity_poly.pdbx_seq_one_letter_code
_entity_poly.pdbx_strand_id
1 'polypeptide(L)'
;ESRGLGDVYKRQGDAGVEVSGFYSKTTQSAVQAAEFTDTTVYKSLQDIVEASDTLMITTPDGVISEVWDCIAGYELTGKILCHCSGSLSSNVFSGIEQTGAVGCSIHPMYAFSDRFTSYQNFSTAYLVAEGMPAAYEPLAQMFRELGHTVLYLRAENKVKYHAAAAMVSNDMIALFQTVLDLLEQCGFAREDSVGLLRPLVMGNVSNMLDKGPVAALTGPVDRGDTETAVSYTHLT
;
A
#
# COMPACT_ATOMS: atom_id res chain seq x y z
N GLU A 1 13.52 -0.47 2.39
CA GLU A 1 12.80 -0.61 3.67
C GLU A 1 11.31 -0.74 3.39
N SER A 2 10.69 -1.86 3.78
CA SER A 2 9.24 -2.02 3.69
C SER A 2 8.59 -1.11 4.73
N ARG A 3 7.96 -0.03 4.29
CA ARG A 3 7.21 0.87 5.17
C ARG A 3 5.84 0.26 5.46
N GLY A 4 5.50 0.07 6.74
CA GLY A 4 4.13 -0.14 7.19
C GLY A 4 3.60 -1.56 7.34
N LEU A 5 4.36 -2.62 7.04
CA LEU A 5 3.88 -4.01 7.17
C LEU A 5 4.14 -4.66 8.52
N GLY A 6 5.05 -4.14 9.33
CA GLY A 6 5.13 -4.50 10.75
C GLY A 6 3.79 -4.29 11.49
N ASP A 7 3.02 -3.31 11.03
CA ASP A 7 1.70 -2.97 11.57
C ASP A 7 0.63 -4.03 11.26
N VAL A 8 0.68 -4.63 10.07
CA VAL A 8 -0.21 -5.74 9.69
C VAL A 8 0.05 -6.93 10.60
N TYR A 9 1.32 -7.24 10.83
CA TYR A 9 1.73 -8.41 11.63
C TYR A 9 1.41 -8.26 13.11
N LYS A 10 1.49 -7.08 13.71
CA LYS A 10 1.12 -6.90 15.12
C LYS A 10 -0.36 -7.18 15.38
N ARG A 11 -1.25 -6.74 14.48
CA ARG A 11 -2.67 -7.08 14.55
C ARG A 11 -2.97 -8.55 14.28
N GLN A 12 -2.17 -9.21 13.45
CA GLN A 12 -2.31 -10.64 13.19
C GLN A 12 -2.05 -11.45 14.46
N GLY A 13 -1.01 -11.12 15.24
CA GLY A 13 -0.75 -11.74 16.54
C GLY A 13 -1.90 -11.56 17.53
N ASP A 14 -2.48 -10.36 17.60
CA ASP A 14 -3.63 -10.04 18.46
C ASP A 14 -4.91 -10.81 18.06
N ALA A 15 -5.02 -11.28 16.81
CA ALA A 15 -6.18 -12.00 16.28
C ALA A 15 -5.97 -13.51 16.11
N GLY A 16 -4.92 -14.06 16.70
CA GLY A 16 -4.63 -15.50 16.67
C GLY A 16 -3.96 -16.01 15.39
N VAL A 17 -3.42 -15.11 14.58
CA VAL A 17 -2.55 -15.47 13.46
C VAL A 17 -1.12 -15.59 13.96
N GLU A 18 -0.52 -16.75 13.82
CA GLU A 18 0.86 -16.98 14.22
C GLU A 18 1.84 -16.37 13.21
N VAL A 19 2.56 -15.33 13.61
CA VAL A 19 3.68 -14.76 12.85
C VAL A 19 4.96 -15.44 13.28
N SER A 20 5.55 -16.31 12.44
CA SER A 20 6.76 -17.08 12.78
C SER A 20 7.97 -16.18 12.97
N GLY A 21 8.09 -15.08 12.23
CA GLY A 21 9.15 -14.09 12.38
C GLY A 21 9.56 -13.40 11.09
N PHE A 22 10.75 -12.81 11.09
CA PHE A 22 11.25 -11.98 10.01
C PHE A 22 12.65 -12.36 9.54
N TYR A 23 12.87 -12.20 8.25
CA TYR A 23 14.18 -12.18 7.62
C TYR A 23 14.34 -10.91 6.78
N SER A 24 15.49 -10.29 6.80
CA SER A 24 15.83 -9.15 5.93
C SER A 24 17.32 -9.20 5.59
N LYS A 25 17.68 -8.73 4.39
CA LYS A 25 19.08 -8.53 3.99
C LYS A 25 19.84 -7.64 5.00
N THR A 26 19.14 -6.67 5.59
CA THR A 26 19.66 -5.83 6.67
C THR A 26 19.15 -6.40 8.01
N THR A 27 20.03 -7.04 8.78
CA THR A 27 19.69 -7.66 10.07
C THR A 27 18.96 -6.70 11.01
N GLN A 28 19.34 -5.42 11.04
CA GLN A 28 18.70 -4.41 11.87
C GLN A 28 17.21 -4.23 11.55
N SER A 29 16.81 -4.30 10.27
CA SER A 29 15.40 -4.20 9.87
C SER A 29 14.58 -5.39 10.36
N ALA A 30 15.15 -6.60 10.29
CA ALA A 30 14.50 -7.80 10.82
C ALA A 30 14.36 -7.76 12.35
N VAL A 31 15.40 -7.29 13.05
CA VAL A 31 15.38 -7.12 14.52
C VAL A 31 14.28 -6.13 14.93
N GLN A 32 14.21 -4.95 14.30
CA GLN A 32 13.18 -3.96 14.61
C GLN A 32 11.76 -4.49 14.39
N ALA A 33 11.53 -5.25 13.31
CA ALA A 33 10.23 -5.84 13.03
C ALA A 33 9.88 -6.93 14.05
N ALA A 34 10.82 -7.79 14.38
CA ALA A 34 10.64 -8.87 15.35
C ALA A 34 10.40 -8.34 16.78
N GLU A 35 11.16 -7.34 17.21
CA GLU A 35 10.95 -6.67 18.50
C GLU A 35 9.57 -6.00 18.57
N PHE A 36 9.14 -5.35 17.48
CA PHE A 36 7.84 -4.69 17.42
C PHE A 36 6.66 -5.67 17.50
N THR A 37 6.83 -6.89 16.99
CA THR A 37 5.78 -7.91 16.91
C THR A 37 5.95 -9.05 17.92
N ASP A 38 7.00 -9.00 18.75
CA ASP A 38 7.38 -10.05 19.71
C ASP A 38 7.55 -11.43 19.05
N THR A 39 8.34 -11.46 17.96
CA THR A 39 8.58 -12.66 17.14
C THR A 39 10.05 -12.95 16.91
N THR A 40 10.37 -13.94 16.09
CA THR A 40 11.72 -14.43 15.84
C THR A 40 12.42 -13.68 14.69
N VAL A 41 13.74 -13.49 14.82
CA VAL A 41 14.62 -13.08 13.71
C VAL A 41 15.29 -14.33 13.12
N TYR A 42 15.00 -14.61 11.85
CA TYR A 42 15.67 -15.68 11.12
C TYR A 42 17.01 -15.21 10.55
N LYS A 43 17.99 -16.10 10.52
CA LYS A 43 19.36 -15.79 10.07
C LYS A 43 19.55 -16.00 8.58
N SER A 44 18.72 -16.84 7.96
CA SER A 44 18.77 -17.14 6.54
C SER A 44 17.38 -17.20 5.91
N LEU A 45 17.32 -17.06 4.58
CA LEU A 45 16.09 -17.30 3.80
C LEU A 45 15.62 -18.75 3.94
N GLN A 46 16.53 -19.71 4.02
CA GLN A 46 16.19 -21.11 4.19
C GLN A 46 15.43 -21.33 5.50
N ASP A 47 15.94 -20.80 6.61
CA ASP A 47 15.32 -20.99 7.93
C ASP A 47 13.87 -20.47 7.96
N ILE A 48 13.61 -19.28 7.40
CA ILE A 48 12.24 -18.73 7.39
C ILE A 48 11.34 -19.48 6.40
N VAL A 49 11.86 -19.93 5.27
CA VAL A 49 11.09 -20.76 4.32
C VAL A 49 10.67 -22.07 4.95
N GLU A 50 11.57 -22.75 5.65
CA GLU A 50 11.28 -24.03 6.34
C GLU A 50 10.26 -23.85 7.47
N ALA A 51 10.33 -22.74 8.20
CA ALA A 51 9.48 -22.47 9.37
C ALA A 51 8.09 -21.92 9.03
N SER A 52 7.77 -21.60 7.76
CA SER A 52 6.56 -20.86 7.40
C SER A 52 5.75 -21.60 6.34
N ASP A 53 4.43 -21.65 6.51
CA ASP A 53 3.48 -22.11 5.49
C ASP A 53 3.15 -20.99 4.47
N THR A 54 3.23 -19.75 4.92
CA THR A 54 3.00 -18.55 4.12
C THR A 54 4.19 -17.60 4.22
N LEU A 55 4.69 -17.18 3.07
CA LEU A 55 5.78 -16.22 2.96
C LEU A 55 5.25 -14.90 2.38
N MET A 56 5.32 -13.83 3.16
CA MET A 56 4.95 -12.50 2.72
C MET A 56 6.19 -11.69 2.34
N ILE A 57 6.36 -11.42 1.04
CA ILE A 57 7.46 -10.63 0.50
C ILE A 57 7.07 -9.15 0.54
N THR A 58 7.67 -8.42 1.46
CA THR A 58 7.35 -7.03 1.76
C THR A 58 8.49 -6.07 1.41
N THR A 59 9.39 -6.52 0.55
CA THR A 59 10.48 -5.72 0.00
C THR A 59 9.97 -4.68 -1.00
N PRO A 60 10.77 -3.66 -1.35
CA PRO A 60 10.44 -2.76 -2.46
C PRO A 60 10.16 -3.53 -3.76
N ASP A 61 9.27 -3.00 -4.59
CA ASP A 61 8.81 -3.66 -5.83
C ASP A 61 9.95 -4.17 -6.71
N GLY A 62 11.00 -3.37 -6.90
CA GLY A 62 12.16 -3.73 -7.72
C GLY A 62 13.01 -4.90 -7.18
N VAL A 63 12.71 -5.40 -5.97
CA VAL A 63 13.49 -6.48 -5.32
C VAL A 63 12.66 -7.77 -5.19
N ILE A 64 11.35 -7.71 -5.42
CA ILE A 64 10.44 -8.87 -5.24
C ILE A 64 10.87 -10.05 -6.13
N SER A 65 11.19 -9.79 -7.40
CA SER A 65 11.66 -10.83 -8.32
C SER A 65 12.99 -11.47 -7.86
N GLU A 66 13.93 -10.65 -7.38
CA GLU A 66 15.21 -11.16 -6.87
C GLU A 66 15.02 -12.07 -5.63
N VAL A 67 14.08 -11.68 -4.74
CA VAL A 67 13.75 -12.51 -3.58
C VAL A 67 13.11 -13.82 -4.03
N TRP A 68 12.20 -13.77 -5.01
CA TRP A 68 11.63 -14.98 -5.61
C TRP A 68 12.70 -15.90 -6.18
N ASP A 69 13.62 -15.39 -6.99
CA ASP A 69 14.70 -16.16 -7.59
C ASP A 69 15.59 -16.83 -6.52
N CYS A 70 15.78 -16.18 -5.36
CA CYS A 70 16.53 -16.75 -4.25
C CYS A 70 15.78 -17.90 -3.55
N ILE A 71 14.45 -17.85 -3.46
CA ILE A 71 13.67 -18.85 -2.71
C ILE A 71 13.10 -19.96 -3.58
N ALA A 72 13.01 -19.77 -4.90
CA ALA A 72 12.40 -20.73 -5.83
C ALA A 72 13.13 -22.10 -5.86
N GLY A 73 14.37 -22.16 -5.41
CA GLY A 73 15.15 -23.40 -5.31
C GLY A 73 14.95 -24.19 -4.01
N TYR A 74 14.20 -23.66 -3.04
CA TYR A 74 13.90 -24.36 -1.80
C TYR A 74 12.67 -25.27 -1.92
N GLU A 75 12.39 -26.07 -0.90
CA GLU A 75 11.17 -26.87 -0.82
C GLU A 75 9.97 -25.96 -0.53
N LEU A 76 9.11 -25.76 -1.51
CA LEU A 76 7.98 -24.85 -1.44
C LEU A 76 6.61 -25.54 -1.58
N THR A 77 6.58 -26.87 -1.67
CA THR A 77 5.34 -27.63 -1.86
C THR A 77 4.31 -27.29 -0.78
N GLY A 78 3.12 -26.89 -1.23
CA GLY A 78 1.99 -26.52 -0.36
C GLY A 78 2.09 -25.14 0.30
N LYS A 79 3.16 -24.38 0.04
CA LYS A 79 3.33 -23.03 0.61
C LYS A 79 2.62 -21.96 -0.20
N ILE A 80 2.24 -20.88 0.49
CA ILE A 80 1.68 -19.67 -0.12
C ILE A 80 2.77 -18.60 -0.20
N LEU A 81 3.00 -18.07 -1.41
CA LEU A 81 3.85 -16.90 -1.65
C LEU A 81 2.96 -15.69 -1.90
N CYS A 82 3.13 -14.64 -1.11
CA CYS A 82 2.38 -13.40 -1.24
C CYS A 82 3.33 -12.21 -1.26
N HIS A 83 3.05 -11.21 -2.12
CA HIS A 83 3.71 -9.90 -2.04
C HIS A 83 2.68 -8.79 -1.88
N CYS A 84 3.14 -7.61 -1.43
CA CYS A 84 2.28 -6.48 -1.13
C CYS A 84 2.37 -5.33 -2.14
N SER A 85 2.99 -5.53 -3.29
CA SER A 85 3.06 -4.51 -4.35
C SER A 85 1.67 -4.14 -4.88
N GLY A 86 1.43 -2.86 -5.08
CA GLY A 86 0.25 -2.34 -5.77
C GLY A 86 0.34 -2.43 -7.29
N SER A 87 1.56 -2.38 -7.84
CA SER A 87 1.82 -2.32 -9.28
C SER A 87 2.12 -3.67 -9.91
N LEU A 88 2.88 -4.53 -9.22
CA LEU A 88 3.26 -5.86 -9.72
C LEU A 88 2.12 -6.86 -9.51
N SER A 89 1.93 -7.73 -10.50
CA SER A 89 1.05 -8.90 -10.34
C SER A 89 1.81 -10.09 -9.78
N SER A 90 1.07 -11.11 -9.32
CA SER A 90 1.62 -12.38 -8.86
C SER A 90 2.43 -13.14 -9.94
N ASN A 91 2.34 -12.74 -11.21
CA ASN A 91 3.16 -13.25 -12.30
C ASN A 91 4.67 -13.01 -12.09
N VAL A 92 5.06 -12.14 -11.15
CA VAL A 92 6.46 -11.98 -10.74
C VAL A 92 7.06 -13.27 -10.22
N PHE A 93 6.25 -14.19 -9.69
CA PHE A 93 6.63 -15.53 -9.27
C PHE A 93 6.70 -16.50 -10.46
N SER A 94 7.55 -16.18 -11.42
CA SER A 94 7.68 -16.95 -12.67
C SER A 94 8.01 -18.41 -12.38
N GLY A 95 7.23 -19.36 -12.95
CA GLY A 95 7.45 -20.80 -12.77
C GLY A 95 6.99 -21.36 -11.41
N ILE A 96 6.25 -20.63 -10.63
CA ILE A 96 5.80 -21.05 -9.28
C ILE A 96 5.03 -22.39 -9.31
N GLU A 97 4.30 -22.65 -10.35
CA GLU A 97 3.54 -23.90 -10.54
C GLU A 97 4.44 -25.15 -10.59
N GLN A 98 5.74 -25.00 -10.88
CA GLN A 98 6.72 -26.09 -10.90
C GLN A 98 7.26 -26.40 -9.50
N THR A 99 7.09 -25.50 -8.54
CA THR A 99 7.58 -25.65 -7.15
C THR A 99 6.56 -26.30 -6.22
N GLY A 100 5.32 -26.50 -6.68
CA GLY A 100 4.23 -26.96 -5.84
C GLY A 100 3.66 -25.91 -4.88
N ALA A 101 4.14 -24.66 -4.95
CA ALA A 101 3.60 -23.53 -4.23
C ALA A 101 2.51 -22.81 -5.03
N VAL A 102 1.78 -21.92 -4.35
CA VAL A 102 0.78 -21.03 -4.97
C VAL A 102 1.10 -19.57 -4.66
N GLY A 103 0.85 -18.67 -5.62
CA GLY A 103 1.25 -17.28 -5.53
C GLY A 103 0.10 -16.27 -5.64
N CYS A 104 0.19 -15.20 -4.88
CA CYS A 104 -0.74 -14.08 -4.94
C CYS A 104 -0.07 -12.75 -4.62
N SER A 105 -0.82 -11.67 -4.79
CA SER A 105 -0.52 -10.38 -4.19
C SER A 105 -1.69 -9.90 -3.34
N ILE A 106 -1.41 -9.23 -2.21
CA ILE A 106 -2.41 -8.54 -1.41
C ILE A 106 -1.88 -7.15 -1.09
N HIS A 107 -2.43 -6.14 -1.75
CA HIS A 107 -2.01 -4.76 -1.60
C HIS A 107 -2.95 -4.00 -0.66
N PRO A 108 -2.46 -3.43 0.45
CA PRO A 108 -3.25 -2.55 1.29
C PRO A 108 -3.39 -1.16 0.64
N MET A 109 -4.63 -0.73 0.36
CA MET A 109 -4.93 0.61 -0.10
C MET A 109 -4.95 1.55 1.11
N TYR A 110 -3.76 1.91 1.57
CA TYR A 110 -3.58 2.70 2.79
C TYR A 110 -2.30 3.54 2.73
N ALA A 111 -2.35 4.75 3.31
CA ALA A 111 -1.19 5.63 3.40
C ALA A 111 -0.38 5.32 4.68
N PHE A 112 0.66 4.54 4.55
CA PHE A 112 1.60 4.26 5.64
C PHE A 112 2.56 5.43 5.83
N SER A 113 2.20 6.39 6.68
CA SER A 113 3.01 7.58 6.97
C SER A 113 4.11 7.32 8.00
N ASP A 114 3.88 6.39 8.92
CA ASP A 114 4.82 6.02 9.98
C ASP A 114 4.79 4.51 10.21
N ARG A 115 5.98 3.91 10.34
CA ARG A 115 6.17 2.45 10.41
C ARG A 115 5.71 1.82 11.74
N PHE A 116 5.51 2.61 12.78
CA PHE A 116 5.19 2.10 14.12
C PHE A 116 3.82 2.54 14.64
N THR A 117 3.14 3.45 13.96
CA THR A 117 1.85 3.99 14.41
C THR A 117 0.73 3.82 13.39
N SER A 118 1.05 3.62 12.10
CA SER A 118 0.03 3.48 11.04
C SER A 118 -0.94 2.32 11.28
N TYR A 119 -0.52 1.26 11.99
CA TYR A 119 -1.38 0.11 12.30
C TYR A 119 -2.61 0.47 13.13
N GLN A 120 -2.55 1.52 13.95
CA GLN A 120 -3.64 1.92 14.82
C GLN A 120 -4.94 2.22 14.05
N ASN A 121 -4.81 2.72 12.83
CA ASN A 121 -5.94 3.02 11.95
C ASN A 121 -6.02 2.07 10.73
N PHE A 122 -5.19 1.04 10.69
CA PHE A 122 -5.13 0.13 9.54
C PHE A 122 -6.42 -0.66 9.33
N SER A 123 -7.27 -0.85 10.36
CA SER A 123 -8.56 -1.52 10.24
C SER A 123 -9.53 -0.87 9.25
N THR A 124 -9.30 0.39 8.86
CA THR A 124 -10.09 1.08 7.85
C THR A 124 -9.60 0.80 6.42
N ALA A 125 -8.44 0.14 6.26
CA ALA A 125 -7.85 -0.13 4.97
C ALA A 125 -8.63 -1.21 4.21
N TYR A 126 -8.86 -0.94 2.93
CA TYR A 126 -9.25 -1.97 1.98
C TYR A 126 -7.99 -2.70 1.49
N LEU A 127 -8.11 -4.01 1.33
CA LEU A 127 -7.06 -4.84 0.74
C LEU A 127 -7.50 -5.29 -0.65
N VAL A 128 -6.57 -5.32 -1.59
CA VAL A 128 -6.86 -5.78 -2.94
C VAL A 128 -6.00 -6.99 -3.26
N ALA A 129 -6.67 -8.14 -3.43
CA ALA A 129 -6.05 -9.42 -3.72
C ALA A 129 -6.06 -9.71 -5.23
N GLU A 130 -4.99 -10.35 -5.71
CA GLU A 130 -4.82 -10.79 -7.08
C GLU A 130 -3.94 -12.05 -7.10
N GLY A 131 -4.12 -12.93 -8.07
CA GLY A 131 -3.32 -14.14 -8.26
C GLY A 131 -4.12 -15.43 -8.25
N MET A 132 -3.52 -16.51 -7.78
CA MET A 132 -4.15 -17.83 -7.72
C MET A 132 -5.16 -17.88 -6.57
N PRO A 133 -6.42 -18.32 -6.81
CA PRO A 133 -7.44 -18.44 -5.75
C PRO A 133 -6.95 -19.28 -4.55
N ALA A 134 -6.24 -20.37 -4.80
CA ALA A 134 -5.68 -21.21 -3.74
C ALA A 134 -4.67 -20.46 -2.83
N ALA A 135 -4.06 -19.36 -3.33
CA ALA A 135 -3.16 -18.53 -2.54
C ALA A 135 -3.90 -17.39 -1.83
N TYR A 136 -4.74 -16.63 -2.54
CA TYR A 136 -5.32 -15.43 -1.95
C TYR A 136 -6.56 -15.69 -1.09
N GLU A 137 -7.35 -16.75 -1.32
CA GLU A 137 -8.57 -16.98 -0.52
C GLU A 137 -8.30 -17.24 0.98
N PRO A 138 -7.33 -18.08 1.38
CA PRO A 138 -7.00 -18.25 2.79
C PRO A 138 -6.57 -16.93 3.45
N LEU A 139 -5.72 -16.14 2.77
CA LEU A 139 -5.27 -14.84 3.26
C LEU A 139 -6.38 -13.81 3.29
N ALA A 140 -7.24 -13.77 2.27
CA ALA A 140 -8.41 -12.89 2.24
C ALA A 140 -9.39 -13.20 3.38
N GLN A 141 -9.60 -14.48 3.68
CA GLN A 141 -10.43 -14.90 4.80
C GLN A 141 -9.83 -14.42 6.13
N MET A 142 -8.55 -14.66 6.35
CA MET A 142 -7.82 -14.17 7.52
C MET A 142 -7.97 -12.64 7.68
N PHE A 143 -7.77 -11.86 6.62
CA PHE A 143 -7.92 -10.40 6.70
C PHE A 143 -9.37 -9.95 6.95
N ARG A 144 -10.37 -10.66 6.45
CA ARG A 144 -11.79 -10.38 6.76
C ARG A 144 -12.09 -10.64 8.23
N GLU A 145 -11.55 -11.69 8.82
CA GLU A 145 -11.69 -11.99 10.26
C GLU A 145 -11.03 -10.91 11.13
N LEU A 146 -9.97 -10.26 10.60
CA LEU A 146 -9.36 -9.06 11.19
C LEU A 146 -10.16 -7.76 10.98
N GLY A 147 -11.31 -7.84 10.30
CA GLY A 147 -12.21 -6.71 10.05
C GLY A 147 -11.94 -5.92 8.77
N HIS A 148 -11.04 -6.39 7.91
CA HIS A 148 -10.75 -5.70 6.65
C HIS A 148 -11.75 -6.08 5.55
N THR A 149 -12.01 -5.13 4.64
CA THR A 149 -12.67 -5.43 3.37
C THR A 149 -11.63 -5.86 2.34
N VAL A 150 -11.82 -7.04 1.74
CA VAL A 150 -10.94 -7.56 0.70
C VAL A 150 -11.67 -7.59 -0.64
N LEU A 151 -11.14 -6.87 -1.62
CA LEU A 151 -11.59 -6.83 -3.01
C LEU A 151 -10.65 -7.64 -3.90
N TYR A 152 -11.12 -8.01 -5.09
CA TYR A 152 -10.35 -8.82 -6.03
C TYR A 152 -10.06 -8.05 -7.31
N LEU A 153 -8.87 -8.25 -7.84
CA LEU A 153 -8.40 -7.61 -9.05
C LEU A 153 -7.83 -8.67 -10.00
N ARG A 154 -7.98 -8.44 -11.31
CA ARG A 154 -7.27 -9.23 -12.31
C ARG A 154 -5.86 -8.69 -12.53
N ALA A 155 -4.90 -9.58 -12.81
CA ALA A 155 -3.50 -9.25 -13.01
C ALA A 155 -3.28 -8.13 -14.04
N GLU A 156 -3.99 -8.16 -15.15
CA GLU A 156 -3.91 -7.16 -16.22
C GLU A 156 -4.33 -5.75 -15.80
N ASN A 157 -5.03 -5.60 -14.70
CA ASN A 157 -5.50 -4.32 -14.19
C ASN A 157 -4.60 -3.72 -13.09
N LYS A 158 -3.56 -4.44 -12.63
CA LYS A 158 -2.68 -3.97 -11.53
C LYS A 158 -2.08 -2.59 -11.81
N VAL A 159 -1.57 -2.35 -13.00
CA VAL A 159 -0.96 -1.06 -13.38
C VAL A 159 -1.98 0.07 -13.33
N LYS A 160 -3.19 -0.13 -13.87
CA LYS A 160 -4.26 0.89 -13.85
C LYS A 160 -4.72 1.17 -12.42
N TYR A 161 -4.89 0.13 -11.63
CA TYR A 161 -5.25 0.22 -10.22
C TYR A 161 -4.21 1.02 -9.44
N HIS A 162 -2.93 0.71 -9.61
CA HIS A 162 -1.85 1.40 -8.90
C HIS A 162 -1.72 2.86 -9.37
N ALA A 163 -1.89 3.13 -10.67
CA ALA A 163 -1.92 4.51 -11.18
C ALA A 163 -3.02 5.33 -10.51
N ALA A 164 -4.23 4.77 -10.36
CA ALA A 164 -5.32 5.46 -9.65
C ALA A 164 -4.96 5.75 -8.18
N ALA A 165 -4.31 4.81 -7.48
CA ALA A 165 -3.83 5.02 -6.12
C ALA A 165 -2.75 6.11 -6.06
N ALA A 166 -1.79 6.12 -7.00
CA ALA A 166 -0.74 7.12 -7.08
C ALA A 166 -1.30 8.54 -7.32
N MET A 167 -2.30 8.66 -8.20
CA MET A 167 -2.96 9.94 -8.47
C MET A 167 -3.58 10.57 -7.22
N VAL A 168 -4.30 9.80 -6.39
CA VAL A 168 -4.94 10.33 -5.18
C VAL A 168 -3.99 10.45 -3.99
N SER A 169 -2.79 9.90 -4.06
CA SER A 169 -1.78 10.02 -3.01
C SER A 169 -0.64 10.96 -3.43
N ASN A 170 0.17 10.55 -4.37
CA ASN A 170 1.42 11.25 -4.73
C ASN A 170 1.14 12.52 -5.54
N ASP A 171 0.26 12.44 -6.56
CA ASP A 171 -0.03 13.59 -7.41
C ASP A 171 -0.82 14.67 -6.65
N MET A 172 -1.71 14.26 -5.72
CA MET A 172 -2.38 15.20 -4.83
C MET A 172 -1.37 15.96 -3.94
N ILE A 173 -0.34 15.29 -3.43
CA ILE A 173 0.71 15.94 -2.64
C ILE A 173 1.52 16.90 -3.51
N ALA A 174 1.87 16.51 -4.74
CA ALA A 174 2.58 17.37 -5.68
C ALA A 174 1.76 18.61 -6.06
N LEU A 175 0.45 18.44 -6.30
CA LEU A 175 -0.46 19.54 -6.53
C LEU A 175 -0.53 20.49 -5.33
N PHE A 176 -0.62 19.95 -4.12
CA PHE A 176 -0.64 20.74 -2.88
C PHE A 176 0.65 21.55 -2.70
N GLN A 177 1.82 20.96 -3.03
CA GLN A 177 3.09 21.68 -3.03
C GLN A 177 3.04 22.88 -3.98
N THR A 178 2.57 22.70 -5.22
CA THR A 178 2.42 23.80 -6.21
C THR A 178 1.53 24.92 -5.68
N VAL A 179 0.42 24.58 -5.00
CA VAL A 179 -0.47 25.56 -4.39
C VAL A 179 0.23 26.36 -3.28
N LEU A 180 1.03 25.72 -2.45
CA LEU A 180 1.82 26.41 -1.41
C LEU A 180 2.85 27.37 -2.03
N ASP A 181 3.52 26.98 -3.10
CA ASP A 181 4.51 27.82 -3.78
C ASP A 181 3.86 29.06 -4.41
N LEU A 182 2.63 28.94 -4.96
CA LEU A 182 1.86 30.08 -5.44
C LEU A 182 1.47 31.03 -4.32
N LEU A 183 1.06 30.53 -3.15
CA LEU A 183 0.72 31.38 -2.01
C LEU A 183 1.94 32.10 -1.43
N GLU A 184 3.11 31.46 -1.41
CA GLU A 184 4.38 32.13 -1.05
C GLU A 184 4.70 33.29 -2.00
N GLN A 185 4.45 33.16 -3.30
CA GLN A 185 4.57 34.25 -4.27
C GLN A 185 3.57 35.40 -4.00
N CYS A 186 2.45 35.10 -3.38
CA CYS A 186 1.49 36.12 -2.92
C CYS A 186 1.90 36.80 -1.61
N GLY A 187 3.01 36.36 -0.98
CA GLY A 187 3.54 36.94 0.26
C GLY A 187 3.03 36.27 1.55
N PHE A 188 2.31 35.14 1.45
CA PHE A 188 1.90 34.39 2.64
C PHE A 188 3.05 33.54 3.19
N ALA A 189 3.20 33.47 4.51
CA ALA A 189 4.07 32.50 5.14
C ALA A 189 3.54 31.07 4.94
N ARG A 190 4.45 30.09 4.87
CA ARG A 190 4.06 28.68 4.57
C ARG A 190 3.12 28.09 5.63
N GLU A 191 3.36 28.40 6.91
CA GLU A 191 2.50 27.97 8.01
C GLU A 191 1.08 28.54 7.89
N ASP A 192 0.97 29.83 7.55
CA ASP A 192 -0.32 30.51 7.33
C ASP A 192 -1.05 29.92 6.11
N SER A 193 -0.32 29.61 5.05
CA SER A 193 -0.86 29.00 3.83
C SER A 193 -1.51 27.64 4.09
N VAL A 194 -0.88 26.79 4.92
CA VAL A 194 -1.48 25.50 5.32
C VAL A 194 -2.76 25.71 6.13
N GLY A 195 -2.76 26.68 7.04
CA GLY A 195 -3.96 27.05 7.82
C GLY A 195 -5.10 27.55 6.95
N LEU A 196 -4.79 28.45 5.99
CA LEU A 196 -5.72 29.00 5.03
C LEU A 196 -6.36 27.92 4.15
N LEU A 197 -5.57 26.97 3.65
CA LEU A 197 -6.04 25.93 2.74
C LEU A 197 -6.80 24.81 3.42
N ARG A 198 -6.51 24.51 4.69
CA ARG A 198 -7.09 23.36 5.40
C ARG A 198 -8.61 23.23 5.28
N PRO A 199 -9.41 24.27 5.60
CA PRO A 199 -10.88 24.15 5.51
C PRO A 199 -11.36 23.96 4.06
N LEU A 200 -10.70 24.58 3.08
CA LEU A 200 -11.04 24.43 1.66
C LEU A 200 -10.75 23.00 1.16
N VAL A 201 -9.56 22.47 1.44
CA VAL A 201 -9.14 21.12 1.01
C VAL A 201 -10.03 20.07 1.66
N MET A 202 -10.19 20.13 2.99
CA MET A 202 -10.99 19.14 3.73
C MET A 202 -12.46 19.18 3.31
N GLY A 203 -13.03 20.36 3.10
CA GLY A 203 -14.40 20.51 2.63
C GLY A 203 -14.62 19.94 1.23
N ASN A 204 -13.70 20.21 0.29
CA ASN A 204 -13.77 19.68 -1.06
C ASN A 204 -13.59 18.15 -1.08
N VAL A 205 -12.63 17.60 -0.31
CA VAL A 205 -12.42 16.15 -0.22
C VAL A 205 -13.66 15.47 0.35
N SER A 206 -14.23 15.97 1.45
CA SER A 206 -15.45 15.42 2.04
C SER A 206 -16.61 15.45 1.03
N ASN A 207 -16.88 16.61 0.42
CA ASN A 207 -17.95 16.75 -0.57
C ASN A 207 -17.77 15.79 -1.76
N MET A 208 -16.54 15.63 -2.26
CA MET A 208 -16.24 14.73 -3.37
C MET A 208 -16.51 13.26 -3.00
N LEU A 209 -16.13 12.84 -1.79
CA LEU A 209 -16.36 11.47 -1.31
C LEU A 209 -17.83 11.20 -1.04
N ASP A 210 -18.58 12.19 -0.54
CA ASP A 210 -19.99 12.04 -0.15
C ASP A 210 -20.93 12.12 -1.36
N LYS A 211 -20.66 13.02 -2.32
CA LYS A 211 -21.56 13.37 -3.42
C LYS A 211 -21.06 12.96 -4.81
N GLY A 212 -19.81 12.51 -4.89
CA GLY A 212 -19.11 12.27 -6.15
C GLY A 212 -18.52 13.55 -6.77
N PRO A 213 -17.53 13.40 -7.67
CA PRO A 213 -16.74 14.53 -8.18
C PRO A 213 -17.58 15.54 -8.99
N VAL A 214 -18.59 15.10 -9.74
CA VAL A 214 -19.43 15.99 -10.55
C VAL A 214 -20.26 16.91 -9.67
N ALA A 215 -20.93 16.36 -8.66
CA ALA A 215 -21.79 17.15 -7.76
C ALA A 215 -21.01 17.97 -6.72
N ALA A 216 -19.75 17.64 -6.50
CA ALA A 216 -18.86 18.39 -5.62
C ALA A 216 -18.13 19.54 -6.31
N LEU A 217 -18.15 19.57 -7.65
CA LEU A 217 -17.51 20.64 -8.42
C LEU A 217 -18.19 21.98 -8.15
N THR A 218 -17.39 23.00 -7.89
CA THR A 218 -17.85 24.37 -7.61
C THR A 218 -16.89 25.38 -8.26
N GLY A 219 -17.24 26.65 -8.18
CA GLY A 219 -16.38 27.75 -8.63
C GLY A 219 -16.50 28.07 -10.11
N PRO A 220 -15.48 28.73 -10.71
CA PRO A 220 -15.54 29.21 -12.10
C PRO A 220 -15.79 28.11 -13.12
N VAL A 221 -15.19 26.95 -12.92
CA VAL A 221 -15.31 25.80 -13.83
C VAL A 221 -16.75 25.28 -13.87
N ASP A 222 -17.39 25.11 -12.71
CA ASP A 222 -18.80 24.69 -12.63
C ASP A 222 -19.76 25.68 -13.30
N ARG A 223 -19.48 26.97 -13.17
CA ARG A 223 -20.30 28.03 -13.79
C ARG A 223 -19.99 28.29 -15.26
N GLY A 224 -19.01 27.59 -15.84
CA GLY A 224 -18.57 27.83 -17.23
C GLY A 224 -17.87 29.16 -17.44
N ASP A 225 -17.31 29.76 -16.39
CA ASP A 225 -16.55 31.01 -16.45
C ASP A 225 -15.15 30.74 -17.07
N THR A 226 -15.15 30.76 -18.40
CA THR A 226 -13.93 30.45 -19.17
C THR A 226 -12.89 31.57 -19.09
N GLU A 227 -13.28 32.83 -18.90
CA GLU A 227 -12.33 33.94 -18.79
C GLU A 227 -11.51 33.81 -17.51
N THR A 228 -12.17 33.56 -16.38
CA THR A 228 -11.47 33.31 -15.12
C THR A 228 -10.60 32.06 -15.20
N ALA A 229 -11.12 30.96 -15.77
CA ALA A 229 -10.34 29.72 -15.88
C ALA A 229 -9.10 29.88 -16.77
N VAL A 230 -9.18 30.58 -17.89
CA VAL A 230 -8.06 30.85 -18.80
C VAL A 230 -7.00 31.76 -18.14
N SER A 231 -7.38 32.68 -17.26
CA SER A 231 -6.42 33.55 -16.58
C SER A 231 -5.41 32.78 -15.71
N TYR A 232 -5.72 31.56 -15.31
CA TYR A 232 -4.83 30.70 -14.52
C TYR A 232 -3.76 29.96 -15.37
N THR A 233 -3.98 29.83 -16.68
CA THR A 233 -3.11 29.00 -17.54
C THR A 233 -1.71 29.60 -17.80
N HIS A 234 -1.48 30.82 -17.37
CA HIS A 234 -0.20 31.54 -17.55
C HIS A 234 0.52 31.81 -16.22
N LEU A 235 0.09 31.19 -15.12
CA LEU A 235 0.67 31.40 -13.78
C LEU A 235 1.81 30.43 -13.43
N THR A 236 2.04 29.43 -14.28
CA THR A 236 3.07 28.40 -14.10
C THR A 236 4.12 28.44 -15.21
#